data_69686cedb8c51202542a28a12be30cf1
#
_entry.id   69686cedb8c51202542a28a12be30cf1
#
_cell.length_a   1.000
_cell.length_b   1.000
_cell.length_c   1.000
_cell.angle_alpha   90.00
_cell.angle_beta   90.00
_cell.angle_gamma   90.00
#
_symmetry.space_group_name_H-M   'P 1'
#
loop_
_entity.id
_entity.type
_entity.pdbx_description
1 polymer ?
#
loop_
_entity_poly.entity_id
_entity_poly.type
_entity_poly.pdbx_seq_one_letter_code
_entity_poly.pdbx_strand_id
1 'polypeptide(L)'
;MTASTPAIAFERTPSASAQSVRPLIVVIEDDYRSSMALTMLIDDWGYSCVAARSSREAVQTLGHRLMKVAAIITDIEIDGQMRGIRDAVAIAATIGHAVPTIITTGHSDYAAVASPFPVIRKPFDPDILHRWLIHRLGSGRT
;
A
#
# COMPACT_ATOMS: atom_id res chain seq x y z
N MET A 1 22.65 -14.93 -19.27
CA MET A 1 23.14 -14.64 -19.11
C MET A 1 23.53 -13.94 -19.27
N THR A 2 23.21 -13.86 -19.32
CA THR A 2 23.70 -13.38 -19.16
C THR A 2 23.69 -12.64 -18.76
N ALA A 3 23.46 -12.52 -18.66
CA ALA A 3 23.59 -12.07 -17.98
C ALA A 3 23.42 -11.35 -17.59
N SER A 4 23.15 -11.17 -17.50
CA SER A 4 23.14 -10.71 -16.86
C SER A 4 22.83 -10.10 -16.35
N THR A 5 22.50 -10.02 -16.22
CA THR A 5 22.43 -9.70 -15.45
C THR A 5 22.17 -9.29 -14.84
N PRO A 6 22.02 -9.15 -14.68
CA PRO A 6 21.86 -9.02 -13.74
C PRO A 6 21.55 -8.89 -13.07
N ALA A 7 21.47 -8.94 -12.85
CA ALA A 7 21.33 -9.09 -11.98
C ALA A 7 20.96 -8.87 -11.40
N ILE A 8 20.84 -8.86 -11.47
CA ILE A 8 20.64 -8.91 -10.79
C ILE A 8 20.32 -8.87 -10.10
N ALA A 9 20.16 -8.85 -10.12
CA ALA A 9 20.00 -9.08 -9.30
C ALA A 9 19.66 -9.17 -8.79
N PHE A 10 19.48 -9.40 -8.78
CA PHE A 10 19.32 -9.86 -8.12
C PHE A 10 19.22 -10.03 -7.46
N GLU A 11 19.10 -10.18 -7.26
CA GLU A 11 19.03 -10.64 -6.56
C GLU A 11 19.03 -10.75 -5.61
N ARG A 12 19.21 -10.24 -5.17
CA ARG A 12 19.08 -10.80 -4.10
C ARG A 12 18.16 -11.58 -3.98
N THR A 13 18.30 -12.20 -4.48
CA THR A 13 17.31 -12.98 -4.35
C THR A 13 17.31 -13.72 -3.27
N PRO A 14 16.45 -13.56 -2.62
CA PRO A 14 16.31 -14.32 -1.46
C PRO A 14 16.43 -15.75 -1.75
N SER A 15 16.70 -16.45 -0.78
CA SER A 15 16.70 -17.86 -0.90
C SER A 15 15.39 -18.34 -1.40
N ALA A 16 15.41 -19.51 -1.92
CA ALA A 16 14.23 -20.07 -2.47
C ALA A 16 13.10 -20.16 -1.49
N SER A 17 13.42 -20.41 -0.26
CA SER A 17 12.37 -20.48 0.72
C SER A 17 11.74 -19.17 0.96
N ALA A 18 12.46 -18.15 0.71
CA ALA A 18 11.92 -16.85 0.88
C ALA A 18 11.03 -16.50 -0.24
N GLN A 19 10.79 -17.42 -1.08
CA GLN A 19 9.89 -17.23 -2.10
C GLN A 19 8.50 -17.24 -1.70
N SER A 20 8.24 -17.40 -0.45
CA SER A 20 6.92 -17.08 0.02
C SER A 20 6.63 -15.68 -0.44
N VAL A 21 5.56 -15.52 -1.14
CA VAL A 21 5.20 -14.25 -1.73
C VAL A 21 4.88 -13.26 -0.62
N ARG A 22 5.56 -12.14 -0.64
CA ARG A 22 5.27 -11.07 0.32
C ARG A 22 3.98 -10.40 -0.12
N PRO A 23 3.03 -10.18 0.80
CA PRO A 23 1.80 -9.48 0.44
C PRO A 23 2.10 -8.12 -0.17
N LEU A 24 1.39 -7.78 -1.22
CA LEU A 24 1.61 -6.54 -1.94
C LEU A 24 0.66 -5.47 -1.44
N ILE A 25 1.21 -4.36 -1.00
CA ILE A 25 0.44 -3.24 -0.47
C ILE A 25 0.60 -2.06 -1.41
N VAL A 26 -0.52 -1.42 -1.73
CA VAL A 26 -0.51 -0.19 -2.52
C VAL A 26 -0.69 0.98 -1.59
N VAL A 27 0.18 1.97 -1.72
CA VAL A 27 0.08 3.23 -0.99
C VAL A 27 -0.26 4.32 -1.98
N ILE A 28 -1.33 5.06 -1.73
CA ILE A 28 -1.69 6.22 -2.55
C ILE A 28 -1.50 7.46 -1.69
N GLU A 29 -0.50 8.23 -2.04
CA GLU A 29 -0.09 9.39 -1.29
C GLU A 29 0.65 10.33 -2.23
N ASP A 30 0.20 11.57 -2.35
CA ASP A 30 0.84 12.52 -3.26
C ASP A 30 1.99 13.29 -2.61
N ASP A 31 2.10 13.27 -1.28
CA ASP A 31 3.24 13.88 -0.62
C ASP A 31 4.42 12.90 -0.63
N TYR A 32 5.51 13.32 -1.25
CA TYR A 32 6.67 12.45 -1.44
C TYR A 32 7.27 11.97 -0.12
N ARG A 33 7.38 12.85 0.87
CA ARG A 33 8.00 12.48 2.14
C ARG A 33 7.16 11.47 2.89
N SER A 34 5.86 11.70 2.92
CA SER A 34 4.93 10.76 3.58
C SER A 34 4.95 9.41 2.89
N SER A 35 4.95 9.43 1.57
CA SER A 35 4.98 8.21 0.77
C SER A 35 6.26 7.42 1.03
N MET A 36 7.40 8.09 1.02
CA MET A 36 8.68 7.43 1.23
C MET A 36 8.78 6.84 2.62
N ALA A 37 8.40 7.60 3.64
CA ALA A 37 8.46 7.12 5.02
C ALA A 37 7.59 5.87 5.21
N LEU A 38 6.39 5.90 4.65
CA LEU A 38 5.48 4.78 4.77
C LEU A 38 5.99 3.55 4.01
N THR A 39 6.52 3.77 2.81
CA THR A 39 7.09 2.68 2.02
C THR A 39 8.23 1.99 2.76
N MET A 40 9.10 2.76 3.41
CA MET A 40 10.20 2.21 4.17
C MET A 40 9.71 1.36 5.34
N LEU A 41 8.68 1.82 6.05
CA LEU A 41 8.10 1.05 7.15
C LEU A 41 7.50 -0.26 6.64
N ILE A 42 6.73 -0.19 5.58
CA ILE A 42 6.05 -1.36 5.02
C ILE A 42 7.08 -2.40 4.56
N ASP A 43 8.13 -1.95 3.91
CA ASP A 43 9.21 -2.83 3.48
C ASP A 43 9.90 -3.48 4.69
N ASP A 44 10.18 -2.68 5.71
CA ASP A 44 10.82 -3.18 6.93
C ASP A 44 9.96 -4.22 7.64
N TRP A 45 8.65 -4.09 7.56
CA TRP A 45 7.72 -5.05 8.16
C TRP A 45 7.60 -6.34 7.34
N GLY A 46 8.21 -6.40 6.18
CA GLY A 46 8.25 -7.63 5.40
C GLY A 46 7.23 -7.72 4.28
N TYR A 47 6.54 -6.62 3.96
CA TYR A 47 5.58 -6.58 2.86
C TYR A 47 6.21 -5.96 1.62
N SER A 48 5.65 -6.27 0.45
CA SER A 48 6.00 -5.55 -0.77
C SER A 48 5.14 -4.30 -0.85
N CYS A 49 5.67 -3.24 -1.41
CA CYS A 49 4.95 -1.97 -1.46
C CYS A 49 5.14 -1.30 -2.81
N VAL A 50 4.04 -0.81 -3.35
CA VAL A 50 4.07 0.08 -4.52
C VAL A 50 3.40 1.36 -4.09
N ALA A 51 4.12 2.47 -4.21
CA ALA A 51 3.58 3.79 -3.89
C ALA A 51 3.21 4.50 -5.17
N ALA A 52 2.08 5.18 -5.17
CA ALA A 52 1.60 5.94 -6.29
C ALA A 52 0.99 7.24 -5.80
N ARG A 53 0.91 8.24 -6.67
CA ARG A 53 0.36 9.54 -6.32
C ARG A 53 -1.15 9.61 -6.53
N SER A 54 -1.69 8.63 -7.24
CA SER A 54 -3.12 8.57 -7.54
C SER A 54 -3.50 7.13 -7.85
N SER A 55 -4.79 6.84 -7.87
CA SER A 55 -5.27 5.52 -8.25
C SER A 55 -4.90 5.21 -9.70
N ARG A 56 -4.93 6.21 -10.56
CA ARG A 56 -4.58 6.03 -11.97
C ARG A 56 -3.12 5.59 -12.11
N GLU A 57 -2.22 6.27 -11.40
CA GLU A 57 -0.82 5.89 -11.44
C GLU A 57 -0.60 4.50 -10.87
N ALA A 58 -1.32 4.15 -9.80
CA ALA A 58 -1.21 2.83 -9.21
C ALA A 58 -1.58 1.74 -10.21
N VAL A 59 -2.70 1.91 -10.90
CA VAL A 59 -3.15 0.94 -11.88
C VAL A 59 -2.13 0.81 -13.02
N GLN A 60 -1.61 1.93 -13.50
CA GLN A 60 -0.64 1.92 -14.58
C GLN A 60 0.67 1.25 -14.15
N THR A 61 1.14 1.57 -12.97
CA THR A 61 2.41 1.02 -12.47
C THR A 61 2.31 -0.47 -12.21
N LEU A 62 1.21 -0.91 -11.62
CA LEU A 62 1.04 -2.30 -11.26
C LEU A 62 0.77 -3.21 -12.45
N GLY A 63 0.02 -2.70 -13.43
CA GLY A 63 -0.35 -3.53 -14.56
C GLY A 63 -1.04 -4.80 -14.09
N HIS A 64 -0.58 -5.95 -14.55
CA HIS A 64 -1.21 -7.23 -14.18
C HIS A 64 -1.00 -7.58 -12.71
N ARG A 65 -0.03 -6.98 -12.03
CA ARG A 65 0.15 -7.21 -10.60
C ARG A 65 -0.99 -6.62 -9.77
N LEU A 66 -1.83 -5.78 -10.37
CA LEU A 66 -2.96 -5.21 -9.68
C LEU A 66 -3.84 -6.29 -9.03
N MET A 67 -3.96 -7.42 -9.69
CA MET A 67 -4.76 -8.54 -9.19
C MET A 67 -4.18 -9.16 -7.92
N LYS A 68 -2.93 -8.87 -7.60
CA LYS A 68 -2.26 -9.42 -6.43
C LYS A 68 -2.25 -8.47 -5.24
N VAL A 69 -2.86 -7.31 -5.38
CA VAL A 69 -2.89 -6.33 -4.29
C VAL A 69 -3.63 -6.91 -3.10
N ALA A 70 -2.96 -6.92 -1.97
CA ALA A 70 -3.49 -7.50 -0.73
C ALA A 70 -4.11 -6.45 0.19
N ALA A 71 -3.65 -5.20 0.11
CA ALA A 71 -4.20 -4.12 0.92
C ALA A 71 -3.93 -2.77 0.27
N ILE A 72 -4.76 -1.80 0.60
CA ILE A 72 -4.63 -0.43 0.11
C ILE A 72 -4.53 0.51 1.29
N ILE A 73 -3.54 1.39 1.26
CA ILE A 73 -3.41 2.48 2.23
C ILE A 73 -3.48 3.76 1.41
N THR A 74 -4.47 4.60 1.66
CA THR A 74 -4.60 5.83 0.88
C THR A 74 -4.85 7.02 1.78
N ASP A 75 -4.23 8.15 1.44
CA ASP A 75 -4.59 9.42 2.05
C ASP A 75 -6.00 9.78 1.61
N ILE A 76 -6.76 10.42 2.48
CA ILE A 76 -8.09 10.86 2.13
C ILE A 76 -8.06 12.03 1.15
N GLU A 77 -7.02 12.86 1.25
CA GLU A 77 -6.88 14.02 0.37
C GLU A 77 -5.75 13.78 -0.63
N ILE A 78 -6.08 13.77 -1.91
CA ILE A 78 -5.13 13.57 -3.01
C ILE A 78 -5.24 14.78 -3.93
N ASP A 79 -4.11 15.44 -4.19
CA ASP A 79 -4.05 16.65 -5.03
C ASP A 79 -5.04 17.72 -4.57
N GLY A 80 -5.13 17.90 -3.25
CA GLY A 80 -6.03 18.89 -2.68
C GLY A 80 -7.51 18.54 -2.76
N GLN A 81 -7.84 17.32 -3.15
CA GLN A 81 -9.22 16.86 -3.28
C GLN A 81 -9.48 15.66 -2.42
N MET A 82 -10.71 15.53 -1.93
CA MET A 82 -11.12 14.44 -1.05
C MET A 82 -11.42 13.18 -1.86
N ARG A 83 -10.39 12.59 -2.46
CA ARG A 83 -10.54 11.50 -3.42
C ARG A 83 -10.17 10.13 -2.89
N GLY A 84 -9.52 10.06 -1.71
CA GLY A 84 -8.92 8.82 -1.26
C GLY A 84 -9.88 7.64 -1.18
N ILE A 85 -11.07 7.87 -0.64
CA ILE A 85 -12.08 6.80 -0.52
C ILE A 85 -12.53 6.36 -1.91
N ARG A 86 -12.83 7.31 -2.77
CA ARG A 86 -13.28 7.00 -4.13
C ARG A 86 -12.20 6.25 -4.91
N ASP A 87 -10.95 6.67 -4.76
CA ASP A 87 -9.84 6.03 -5.44
C ASP A 87 -9.66 4.59 -4.98
N ALA A 88 -9.78 4.35 -3.67
CA ALA A 88 -9.68 3.00 -3.13
C ALA A 88 -10.81 2.11 -3.66
N VAL A 89 -12.02 2.64 -3.69
CA VAL A 89 -13.17 1.90 -4.23
C VAL A 89 -12.94 1.57 -5.71
N ALA A 90 -12.41 2.52 -6.47
CA ALA A 90 -12.14 2.31 -7.89
C ALA A 90 -11.11 1.20 -8.13
N ILE A 91 -10.05 1.18 -7.32
CA ILE A 91 -9.05 0.13 -7.43
C ILE A 91 -9.65 -1.22 -7.10
N ALA A 92 -10.38 -1.31 -5.99
CA ALA A 92 -11.02 -2.56 -5.59
C ALA A 92 -11.99 -3.06 -6.66
N ALA A 93 -12.74 -2.15 -7.28
CA ALA A 93 -13.66 -2.52 -8.35
C ALA A 93 -12.91 -3.07 -9.56
N THR A 94 -11.76 -2.49 -9.88
CA THR A 94 -10.93 -2.97 -10.99
C THR A 94 -10.38 -4.36 -10.68
N ILE A 95 -9.98 -4.61 -9.44
CA ILE A 95 -9.50 -5.91 -9.02
C ILE A 95 -10.63 -6.94 -9.04
N GLY A 96 -11.85 -6.52 -8.74
CA GLY A 96 -13.02 -7.39 -8.83
C GLY A 96 -13.44 -8.04 -7.53
N HIS A 97 -12.78 -7.72 -6.42
CA HIS A 97 -13.18 -8.21 -5.09
C HIS A 97 -12.76 -7.19 -4.03
N ALA A 98 -13.29 -7.36 -2.84
CA ALA A 98 -12.97 -6.47 -1.72
C ALA A 98 -11.50 -6.63 -1.33
N VAL A 99 -10.85 -5.52 -1.05
CA VAL A 99 -9.46 -5.49 -0.61
C VAL A 99 -9.40 -4.71 0.70
N PRO A 100 -8.75 -5.24 1.74
CA PRO A 100 -8.57 -4.49 2.99
C PRO A 100 -7.99 -3.11 2.70
N THR A 101 -8.64 -2.08 3.22
CA THR A 101 -8.28 -0.70 2.94
C THR A 101 -8.30 0.11 4.22
N ILE A 102 -7.31 0.98 4.39
CA ILE A 102 -7.28 1.92 5.50
C ILE A 102 -6.99 3.32 4.94
N ILE A 103 -7.66 4.30 5.51
CA ILE A 103 -7.55 5.70 5.08
C ILE A 103 -6.69 6.45 6.09
N THR A 104 -5.76 7.26 5.62
CA THR A 104 -5.01 8.17 6.48
C THR A 104 -5.50 9.60 6.27
N THR A 105 -5.51 10.40 7.31
CA THR A 105 -5.95 11.79 7.19
C THR A 105 -5.12 12.69 8.09
N GLY A 106 -4.80 13.88 7.59
CA GLY A 106 -4.15 14.91 8.39
C GLY A 106 -5.14 15.90 9.00
N HIS A 107 -6.42 15.73 8.71
CA HIS A 107 -7.46 16.69 9.13
C HIS A 107 -8.37 16.07 10.16
N SER A 108 -8.51 16.75 11.31
CA SER A 108 -9.32 16.22 12.40
C SER A 108 -10.79 16.08 12.02
N ASP A 109 -11.29 16.97 11.18
CA ASP A 109 -12.69 16.93 10.79
C ASP A 109 -13.03 15.71 9.94
N TYR A 110 -12.05 15.14 9.26
CA TYR A 110 -12.29 13.99 8.41
C TYR A 110 -12.47 12.70 9.21
N ALA A 111 -12.07 12.70 10.48
CA ALA A 111 -12.33 11.55 11.33
C ALA A 111 -13.84 11.35 11.55
N ALA A 112 -14.62 12.40 11.36
CA ALA A 112 -16.07 12.34 11.50
C ALA A 112 -16.78 12.03 10.18
N VAL A 113 -16.04 12.01 9.06
CA VAL A 113 -16.65 11.70 7.79
C VAL A 113 -17.00 10.22 7.75
N ALA A 114 -18.21 9.91 7.33
CA ALA A 114 -18.61 8.52 7.18
C ALA A 114 -17.74 7.85 6.13
N SER A 115 -17.05 6.81 6.54
CA SER A 115 -16.18 6.06 5.65
C SER A 115 -16.48 4.58 5.80
N PRO A 116 -16.54 3.82 4.69
CA PRO A 116 -16.67 2.37 4.79
C PRO A 116 -15.38 1.71 5.24
N PHE A 117 -14.28 2.46 5.33
CA PHE A 117 -12.98 1.94 5.71
C PHE A 117 -12.51 2.54 7.02
N PRO A 118 -11.67 1.83 7.79
CA PRO A 118 -11.03 2.43 8.95
C PRO A 118 -10.23 3.66 8.55
N VAL A 119 -10.20 4.65 9.47
CA VAL A 119 -9.48 5.90 9.25
C VAL A 119 -8.51 6.09 10.40
N ILE A 120 -7.25 6.41 10.10
CA ILE A 120 -6.28 6.79 11.12
C ILE A 120 -5.77 8.20 10.84
N ARG A 121 -5.57 8.95 11.92
CA ARG A 121 -5.17 10.36 11.82
C ARG A 121 -3.65 10.49 11.87
N LYS A 122 -3.12 11.32 10.99
CA LYS A 122 -1.71 11.70 11.04
C LYS A 122 -1.49 12.78 12.09
N PRO A 123 -0.36 12.79 12.78
CA PRO A 123 0.64 11.74 12.80
C PRO A 123 0.12 10.55 13.59
N PHE A 124 0.40 9.35 13.12
CA PHE A 124 -0.06 8.15 13.81
C PHE A 124 1.13 7.33 14.28
N ASP A 125 0.87 6.48 15.28
CA ASP A 125 1.85 5.52 15.75
C ASP A 125 1.97 4.42 14.66
N PRO A 126 3.15 4.23 14.09
CA PRO A 126 3.31 3.19 13.06
C PRO A 126 2.88 1.80 13.52
N ASP A 127 2.98 1.51 14.83
CA ASP A 127 2.57 0.22 15.34
C ASP A 127 1.08 -0.05 15.15
N ILE A 128 0.26 0.98 15.15
CA ILE A 128 -1.17 0.82 14.90
C ILE A 128 -1.41 0.33 13.49
N LEU A 129 -0.73 0.93 12.52
CA LEU A 129 -0.85 0.50 11.12
C LEU A 129 -0.29 -0.90 10.95
N HIS A 130 0.85 -1.18 11.57
CA HIS A 130 1.48 -2.49 11.47
C HIS A 130 0.56 -3.59 12.02
N ARG A 131 -0.05 -3.35 13.18
CA ARG A 131 -0.98 -4.32 13.77
C ARG A 131 -2.20 -4.53 12.87
N TRP A 132 -2.69 -3.47 12.24
CA TRP A 132 -3.80 -3.59 11.31
C TRP A 132 -3.43 -4.50 10.12
N LEU A 133 -2.22 -4.30 9.57
CA LEU A 133 -1.75 -5.14 8.47
C LEU A 133 -1.60 -6.60 8.91
N ILE A 134 -1.01 -6.83 10.07
CA ILE A 134 -0.85 -8.19 10.58
C ILE A 134 -2.22 -8.86 10.76
N HIS A 135 -3.16 -8.13 11.31
CA HIS A 135 -4.50 -8.68 11.55
C HIS A 135 -5.21 -9.03 10.25
N ARG A 136 -4.99 -8.25 9.20
CA ARG A 136 -5.66 -8.46 7.93
C ARG A 136 -4.92 -9.44 7.02
N LEU A 137 -3.60 -9.43 7.06
CA LEU A 137 -2.80 -10.16 6.08
C LEU A 137 -1.89 -11.21 6.69
N GLY A 138 -1.79 -11.25 7.99
CA GLY A 138 -0.76 -12.03 8.67
C GLY A 138 0.58 -11.30 8.62
N SER A 139 1.61 -11.93 9.16
CA SER A 139 2.94 -11.34 9.15
C SER A 139 3.47 -11.25 7.73
N GLY A 140 4.13 -10.14 7.42
CA GLY A 140 4.80 -9.99 6.14
C GLY A 140 6.02 -10.88 6.01
N ARG A 141 6.50 -11.42 7.16
CA ARG A 141 7.61 -12.36 7.17
C ARG A 141 7.10 -13.72 7.53
N THR A 142 7.64 -14.72 6.89
CA THR A 142 7.26 -16.10 7.18
C THR A 142 8.43 -16.87 7.75
#